data_8b210c07864c953200d33c1b3ef42db6
#
_entry.id   8b210c07864c953200d33c1b3ef42db6
#
_cell.length_a   1.000
_cell.length_b   1.000
_cell.length_c   1.000
_cell.angle_alpha   90.00
_cell.angle_beta   90.00
_cell.angle_gamma   90.00
#
_symmetry.space_group_name_H-M   'P 1'
#
loop_
_entity.id
_entity.type
_entity.pdbx_description
1 polymer ?
#
loop_
_entity_poly.entity_id
_entity_poly.type
_entity_poly.pdbx_seq_one_letter_code
_entity_poly.pdbx_strand_id
1 'polypeptide(L)'
;MEEVIEPVSKELIIAELTEDKRLRMTNKSNNQIYIITYQDSPNIMREIGRLREIAFRAAGGGTGLSMDIDEYDTMENPYKQLIVWNPEAEEILGGYRYILGTDVRFDEHGAPVLATSHMFNFSDRFVKEFLPTTIELGRSFVTLEYQSTRAGSKGLFALDNLWDGLGALTVVMPNVKYFFGKVTMYPSYHRQGRDMILYFLKKHFGDKDGLITPMKPLEMETDEAELARIFCKDSFKDDYRILNGEIRKLGFNIPPLVNAYMSLSPTMRMFGTAINYGFGDVEETGILIAVDEILEEKRMRHIESFVKNDPEDCQITSGVNKVFTPKVVTLQEDCSHLFCYKDPGQRHRSCPKYNRAPPVLSRRVQALLYYIVPIRG
;
A
#
# COMPACT_ATOMS: atom_id res chain seq x y z
N MET A 1 -26.06 -11.93 -3.80
CA MET A 1 -25.33 -11.01 -2.91
C MET A 1 -26.23 -10.62 -1.77
N GLU A 2 -25.73 -10.73 -0.54
CA GLU A 2 -26.45 -10.27 0.65
C GLU A 2 -26.56 -8.75 0.69
N GLU A 3 -27.54 -8.23 1.41
CA GLU A 3 -27.61 -6.81 1.73
C GLU A 3 -26.48 -6.45 2.70
N VAL A 4 -25.80 -5.33 2.45
CA VAL A 4 -24.73 -4.86 3.32
C VAL A 4 -25.32 -4.31 4.62
N ILE A 5 -24.69 -4.59 5.75
CA ILE A 5 -25.17 -4.12 7.06
C ILE A 5 -25.27 -2.59 7.11
N GLU A 6 -26.14 -2.10 8.01
CA GLU A 6 -26.22 -0.67 8.32
C GLU A 6 -24.91 -0.14 8.91
N PRO A 7 -24.60 1.15 8.73
CA PRO A 7 -23.43 1.80 9.33
C PRO A 7 -23.40 1.62 10.85
N VAL A 8 -22.22 1.33 11.38
CA VAL A 8 -22.00 1.31 12.83
C VAL A 8 -22.05 2.74 13.38
N SER A 9 -22.67 2.94 14.55
CA SER A 9 -22.79 4.26 15.13
C SER A 9 -21.40 4.88 15.41
N LYS A 10 -21.27 6.17 15.15
CA LYS A 10 -20.00 6.91 15.32
C LYS A 10 -19.50 6.86 16.76
N GLU A 11 -20.41 6.90 17.72
CA GLU A 11 -20.10 6.87 19.15
C GLU A 11 -19.39 5.56 19.54
N LEU A 12 -19.82 4.42 18.97
CA LEU A 12 -19.17 3.13 19.20
C LEU A 12 -17.78 3.06 18.56
N ILE A 13 -17.62 3.63 17.36
CA ILE A 13 -16.34 3.70 16.67
C ILE A 13 -15.37 4.58 17.48
N ILE A 14 -15.79 5.79 17.87
CA ILE A 14 -14.97 6.74 18.61
C ILE A 14 -14.55 6.18 19.98
N ALA A 15 -15.42 5.42 20.64
CA ALA A 15 -15.10 4.80 21.93
C ALA A 15 -13.96 3.76 21.83
N GLU A 16 -13.76 3.15 20.66
CA GLU A 16 -12.69 2.18 20.42
C GLU A 16 -11.39 2.81 19.89
N LEU A 17 -11.41 4.08 19.42
CA LEU A 17 -10.26 4.83 18.93
C LEU A 17 -9.47 5.43 20.10
N THR A 18 -8.81 4.59 20.88
CA THR A 18 -8.02 5.00 22.02
C THR A 18 -6.58 5.41 21.64
N GLU A 19 -5.93 6.23 22.46
CA GLU A 19 -4.61 6.81 22.17
C GLU A 19 -3.52 5.74 22.02
N ASP A 20 -3.60 4.65 22.78
CA ASP A 20 -2.66 3.52 22.72
C ASP A 20 -2.71 2.75 21.38
N LYS A 21 -3.78 2.89 20.61
CA LYS A 21 -3.93 2.30 19.27
C LYS A 21 -3.50 3.25 18.16
N ARG A 22 -3.32 4.55 18.48
CA ARG A 22 -2.92 5.53 17.48
C ARG A 22 -1.45 5.35 17.10
N LEU A 23 -1.18 5.08 15.83
CA LEU A 23 0.17 4.94 15.30
C LEU A 23 0.82 6.32 15.06
N ARG A 24 0.11 7.23 14.38
CA ARG A 24 0.60 8.58 14.05
C ARG A 24 -0.49 9.47 13.47
N MET A 25 -0.17 10.75 13.37
CA MET A 25 -0.89 11.69 12.48
C MET A 25 -0.39 11.54 11.04
N THR A 26 -1.25 11.79 10.07
CA THR A 26 -0.85 11.81 8.66
C THR A 26 -0.07 13.06 8.30
N ASN A 27 0.79 12.98 7.28
CA ASN A 27 1.55 14.15 6.80
C ASN A 27 0.66 15.26 6.21
N LYS A 28 -0.56 14.91 5.80
CA LYS A 28 -1.52 15.83 5.19
C LYS A 28 -2.91 15.57 5.72
N SER A 29 -3.69 16.64 5.81
CA SER A 29 -5.12 16.63 6.17
C SER A 29 -5.42 16.31 7.63
N ASN A 30 -4.43 16.30 8.53
CA ASN A 30 -4.60 16.05 9.97
C ASN A 30 -5.45 14.81 10.30
N ASN A 31 -5.36 13.79 9.47
CA ASN A 31 -6.00 12.51 9.75
C ASN A 31 -5.15 11.70 10.73
N GLN A 32 -5.76 10.73 11.36
CA GLN A 32 -5.14 9.86 12.35
C GLN A 32 -5.04 8.44 11.82
N ILE A 33 -3.93 7.77 12.09
CA ILE A 33 -3.71 6.37 11.71
C ILE A 33 -3.75 5.53 12.96
N TYR A 34 -4.61 4.51 12.96
CA TYR A 34 -4.77 3.57 14.05
C TYR A 34 -4.42 2.14 13.61
N ILE A 35 -3.96 1.34 14.55
CA ILE A 35 -3.79 -0.11 14.41
C ILE A 35 -4.74 -0.77 15.38
N ILE A 36 -5.64 -1.62 14.86
CA ILE A 36 -6.63 -2.33 15.65
C ILE A 36 -6.71 -3.80 15.26
N THR A 37 -7.35 -4.60 16.09
CA THR A 37 -7.72 -5.99 15.82
C THR A 37 -9.22 -6.18 16.06
N TYR A 38 -9.76 -7.31 15.59
CA TYR A 38 -11.15 -7.68 15.86
C TYR A 38 -11.44 -7.78 17.37
N GLN A 39 -10.46 -8.29 18.14
CA GLN A 39 -10.63 -8.54 19.58
C GLN A 39 -10.69 -7.24 20.39
N ASP A 40 -9.92 -6.23 20.02
CA ASP A 40 -9.82 -4.98 20.78
C ASP A 40 -10.75 -3.87 20.27
N SER A 41 -11.29 -4.01 19.04
CA SER A 41 -12.10 -2.99 18.38
C SER A 41 -13.19 -3.63 17.48
N PRO A 42 -14.11 -4.43 18.06
CA PRO A 42 -15.11 -5.17 17.29
C PRO A 42 -16.08 -4.29 16.51
N ASN A 43 -16.40 -3.08 16.99
CA ASN A 43 -17.28 -2.15 16.29
C ASN A 43 -16.58 -1.50 15.09
N ILE A 44 -15.31 -1.06 15.27
CA ILE A 44 -14.49 -0.59 14.16
C ILE A 44 -14.33 -1.70 13.11
N MET A 45 -14.09 -2.94 13.53
CA MET A 45 -13.92 -4.05 12.59
C MET A 45 -15.19 -4.32 11.78
N ARG A 46 -16.38 -4.24 12.39
CA ARG A 46 -17.66 -4.35 11.68
C ARG A 46 -17.83 -3.26 10.64
N GLU A 47 -17.49 -2.00 10.98
CA GLU A 47 -17.54 -0.89 10.04
C GLU A 47 -16.51 -1.06 8.91
N ILE A 48 -15.29 -1.52 9.20
CA ILE A 48 -14.29 -1.87 8.17
C ILE A 48 -14.87 -2.93 7.21
N GLY A 49 -15.48 -3.99 7.73
CA GLY A 49 -16.08 -5.06 6.93
C GLY A 49 -17.17 -4.52 6.00
N ARG A 50 -18.02 -3.61 6.50
CA ARG A 50 -19.05 -2.92 5.73
C ARG A 50 -18.45 -2.08 4.60
N LEU A 51 -17.47 -1.22 4.94
CA LEU A 51 -16.82 -0.32 3.97
C LEU A 51 -16.03 -1.07 2.90
N ARG A 52 -15.35 -2.15 3.28
CA ARG A 52 -14.65 -3.06 2.35
C ARG A 52 -15.62 -3.65 1.34
N GLU A 53 -16.71 -4.24 1.81
CA GLU A 53 -17.67 -4.90 0.93
C GLU A 53 -18.30 -3.90 -0.06
N ILE A 54 -18.66 -2.70 0.39
CA ILE A 54 -19.16 -1.62 -0.47
C ILE A 54 -18.12 -1.25 -1.53
N ALA A 55 -16.88 -0.97 -1.11
CA ALA A 55 -15.83 -0.52 -2.00
C ALA A 55 -15.44 -1.59 -3.04
N PHE A 56 -15.35 -2.85 -2.61
CA PHE A 56 -14.97 -3.95 -3.49
C PHE A 56 -16.10 -4.33 -4.46
N ARG A 57 -17.36 -4.35 -4.02
CA ARG A 57 -18.51 -4.56 -4.93
C ARG A 57 -18.60 -3.48 -6.00
N ALA A 58 -18.37 -2.24 -5.63
CA ALA A 58 -18.38 -1.13 -6.59
C ALA A 58 -17.31 -1.29 -7.68
N ALA A 59 -16.19 -1.96 -7.36
CA ALA A 59 -15.13 -2.27 -8.30
C ALA A 59 -15.35 -3.57 -9.11
N GLY A 60 -16.33 -4.38 -8.75
CA GLY A 60 -16.64 -5.67 -9.40
C GLY A 60 -16.02 -6.89 -8.72
N GLY A 61 -15.57 -6.75 -7.47
CA GLY A 61 -15.12 -7.83 -6.57
C GLY A 61 -16.04 -7.97 -5.36
N GLY A 62 -15.46 -8.31 -4.22
CA GLY A 62 -16.14 -8.47 -2.94
C GLY A 62 -16.53 -9.90 -2.64
N THR A 63 -16.93 -10.14 -1.38
CA THR A 63 -17.31 -11.48 -0.91
C THR A 63 -18.76 -11.85 -1.28
N GLY A 64 -19.60 -10.85 -1.54
CA GLY A 64 -21.04 -11.03 -1.72
C GLY A 64 -21.82 -11.20 -0.40
N LEU A 65 -21.11 -11.16 0.75
CA LEU A 65 -21.69 -11.25 2.09
C LEU A 65 -22.12 -9.87 2.61
N SER A 66 -22.82 -9.84 3.73
CA SER A 66 -23.27 -8.58 4.34
C SER A 66 -22.14 -7.68 4.84
N MET A 67 -20.94 -8.24 5.04
CA MET A 67 -19.68 -7.54 5.35
C MET A 67 -18.47 -8.42 4.99
N ASP A 68 -17.36 -7.80 4.59
CA ASP A 68 -16.09 -8.49 4.31
C ASP A 68 -15.27 -8.65 5.59
N ILE A 69 -15.60 -9.67 6.37
CA ILE A 69 -14.81 -10.17 7.50
C ILE A 69 -14.62 -11.66 7.29
N ASP A 70 -13.39 -12.14 7.40
CA ASP A 70 -13.04 -13.54 7.21
C ASP A 70 -12.33 -14.14 8.44
N GLU A 71 -11.92 -15.39 8.34
CA GLU A 71 -11.23 -16.10 9.41
C GLU A 71 -9.89 -15.45 9.80
N TYR A 72 -9.20 -14.82 8.86
CA TYR A 72 -7.93 -14.13 9.09
C TYR A 72 -8.12 -12.85 9.93
N ASP A 73 -9.30 -12.25 9.88
CA ASP A 73 -9.64 -11.09 10.72
C ASP A 73 -10.00 -11.51 12.16
N THR A 74 -10.49 -12.75 12.38
CA THR A 74 -11.11 -13.20 13.65
C THR A 74 -10.35 -14.29 14.39
N MET A 75 -9.37 -14.95 13.76
CA MET A 75 -8.58 -16.02 14.38
C MET A 75 -7.85 -15.55 15.65
N GLU A 76 -7.30 -16.47 16.45
CA GLU A 76 -6.63 -16.19 17.73
C GLU A 76 -5.50 -15.17 17.61
N ASN A 77 -4.66 -15.28 16.56
CA ASN A 77 -3.65 -14.29 16.21
C ASN A 77 -4.04 -13.63 14.88
N PRO A 78 -4.94 -12.64 14.91
CA PRO A 78 -5.55 -12.13 13.69
C PRO A 78 -4.65 -11.16 12.93
N TYR A 79 -5.00 -10.94 11.68
CA TYR A 79 -4.47 -9.79 10.95
C TYR A 79 -4.87 -8.50 11.65
N LYS A 80 -3.90 -7.61 11.79
CA LYS A 80 -4.11 -6.24 12.28
C LYS A 80 -4.68 -5.38 11.16
N GLN A 81 -5.46 -4.37 11.55
CA GLN A 81 -6.03 -3.40 10.63
C GLN A 81 -5.34 -2.06 10.84
N LEU A 82 -4.71 -1.55 9.80
CA LEU A 82 -4.24 -0.17 9.72
C LEU A 82 -5.35 0.64 9.07
N ILE A 83 -5.89 1.61 9.78
CA ILE A 83 -6.96 2.48 9.28
C ILE A 83 -6.56 3.95 9.33
N VAL A 84 -7.09 4.71 8.39
CA VAL A 84 -7.02 6.18 8.39
C VAL A 84 -8.36 6.72 8.83
N TRP A 85 -8.37 7.43 9.95
CA TRP A 85 -9.52 8.09 10.55
C TRP A 85 -9.46 9.60 10.31
N ASN A 86 -10.56 10.16 9.86
CA ASN A 86 -10.74 11.61 9.77
C ASN A 86 -11.52 12.09 11.01
N PRO A 87 -10.88 12.78 11.96
CA PRO A 87 -11.55 13.23 13.19
C PRO A 87 -12.55 14.36 12.97
N GLU A 88 -12.43 15.14 11.89
CA GLU A 88 -13.35 16.22 11.56
C GLU A 88 -14.67 15.71 10.98
N ALA A 89 -14.60 14.70 10.09
CA ALA A 89 -15.78 14.07 9.49
C ALA A 89 -16.32 12.91 10.34
N GLU A 90 -15.51 12.40 11.27
CA GLU A 90 -15.76 11.18 12.05
C GLU A 90 -16.01 9.98 11.14
N GLU A 91 -15.07 9.72 10.24
CA GLU A 91 -15.18 8.69 9.20
C GLU A 91 -13.86 7.96 8.96
N ILE A 92 -13.94 6.67 8.63
CA ILE A 92 -12.81 5.87 8.15
C ILE A 92 -12.62 6.16 6.67
N LEU A 93 -11.47 6.70 6.29
CA LEU A 93 -11.13 7.02 4.90
C LEU A 93 -10.68 5.80 4.10
N GLY A 94 -10.13 4.79 4.76
CA GLY A 94 -9.61 3.59 4.15
C GLY A 94 -8.72 2.81 5.10
N GLY A 95 -8.16 1.70 4.62
CA GLY A 95 -7.32 0.85 5.44
C GLY A 95 -6.61 -0.24 4.66
N TYR A 96 -5.73 -0.94 5.40
CA TYR A 96 -5.09 -2.20 5.03
C TYR A 96 -5.25 -3.19 6.18
N ARG A 97 -5.36 -4.47 5.85
CA ARG A 97 -5.04 -5.50 6.85
C ARG A 97 -3.62 -6.01 6.64
N TYR A 98 -2.95 -6.42 7.72
CA TYR A 98 -1.60 -6.94 7.63
C TYR A 98 -1.28 -7.94 8.73
N ILE A 99 -0.32 -8.82 8.45
CA ILE A 99 0.29 -9.71 9.43
C ILE A 99 1.81 -9.67 9.29
N LEU A 100 2.52 -9.73 10.41
CA LEU A 100 3.96 -9.92 10.42
C LEU A 100 4.29 -11.38 10.11
N GLY A 101 5.31 -11.65 9.32
CA GLY A 101 5.75 -13.02 9.04
C GLY A 101 6.16 -13.80 10.27
N THR A 102 6.59 -13.11 11.34
CA THR A 102 6.86 -13.72 12.68
C THR A 102 5.60 -14.17 13.41
N ASP A 103 4.45 -13.59 13.06
CA ASP A 103 3.17 -13.86 13.70
C ASP A 103 2.35 -14.93 12.92
N VAL A 104 2.87 -15.35 11.75
CA VAL A 104 2.20 -16.34 10.88
C VAL A 104 2.23 -17.72 11.53
N ARG A 105 1.06 -18.35 11.57
CA ARG A 105 0.93 -19.76 11.97
C ARG A 105 1.27 -20.67 10.80
N PHE A 106 1.65 -21.89 11.12
CA PHE A 106 1.86 -22.94 10.12
C PHE A 106 0.83 -24.06 10.33
N ASP A 107 0.38 -24.63 9.25
CA ASP A 107 -0.53 -25.77 9.28
C ASP A 107 0.22 -27.08 9.67
N GLU A 108 -0.50 -28.20 9.73
CA GLU A 108 0.03 -29.52 10.06
C GLU A 108 1.08 -30.04 9.05
N HIS A 109 1.14 -29.47 7.85
CA HIS A 109 2.10 -29.78 6.80
C HIS A 109 3.28 -28.81 6.77
N GLY A 110 3.32 -27.84 7.66
CA GLY A 110 4.36 -26.81 7.73
C GLY A 110 4.21 -25.70 6.70
N ALA A 111 3.05 -25.56 6.06
CA ALA A 111 2.77 -24.45 5.15
C ALA A 111 2.28 -23.20 5.93
N PRO A 112 2.68 -21.99 5.52
CA PRO A 112 2.26 -20.77 6.20
C PRO A 112 0.76 -20.51 5.98
N VAL A 113 0.04 -20.17 7.05
CA VAL A 113 -1.38 -19.82 7.00
C VAL A 113 -1.53 -18.32 6.76
N LEU A 114 -1.49 -17.94 5.48
CA LEU A 114 -1.62 -16.58 5.00
C LEU A 114 -2.94 -16.40 4.22
N ALA A 115 -3.44 -15.18 4.17
CA ALA A 115 -4.63 -14.87 3.37
C ALA A 115 -4.44 -15.10 1.86
N THR A 116 -3.20 -15.28 1.42
CA THR A 116 -2.84 -15.63 0.03
C THR A 116 -2.58 -17.13 -0.18
N SER A 117 -2.52 -17.94 0.90
CA SER A 117 -2.16 -19.38 0.82
C SER A 117 -3.15 -20.23 0.02
N HIS A 118 -4.40 -19.76 -0.17
CA HIS A 118 -5.37 -20.46 -1.01
C HIS A 118 -5.14 -20.28 -2.52
N MET A 119 -4.20 -19.39 -2.91
CA MET A 119 -3.88 -19.10 -4.31
C MET A 119 -2.43 -19.34 -4.68
N PHE A 120 -1.52 -19.28 -3.71
CA PHE A 120 -0.08 -19.33 -3.95
C PHE A 120 0.61 -20.39 -3.11
N ASN A 121 1.58 -21.06 -3.73
CA ASN A 121 2.54 -21.93 -3.06
C ASN A 121 3.77 -21.09 -2.67
N PHE A 122 4.27 -21.33 -1.47
CA PHE A 122 5.46 -20.69 -0.93
C PHE A 122 6.61 -21.68 -0.89
N SER A 123 7.77 -21.33 -1.48
CA SER A 123 8.94 -22.18 -1.40
C SER A 123 9.52 -22.21 0.02
N ASP A 124 10.22 -23.28 0.36
CA ASP A 124 10.98 -23.40 1.61
C ASP A 124 11.93 -22.21 1.82
N ARG A 125 12.53 -21.73 0.73
CA ARG A 125 13.41 -20.57 0.78
C ARG A 125 12.66 -19.30 1.19
N PHE A 126 11.48 -19.07 0.60
CA PHE A 126 10.65 -17.92 1.01
C PHE A 126 10.27 -18.02 2.48
N VAL A 127 9.79 -19.16 2.92
CA VAL A 127 9.35 -19.39 4.30
C VAL A 127 10.48 -19.17 5.31
N LYS A 128 11.70 -19.64 5.01
CA LYS A 128 12.83 -19.60 5.94
C LYS A 128 13.58 -18.26 5.91
N GLU A 129 13.78 -17.68 4.72
CA GLU A 129 14.67 -16.52 4.55
C GLU A 129 13.92 -15.18 4.43
N PHE A 130 12.73 -15.17 3.84
CA PHE A 130 11.99 -13.94 3.56
C PHE A 130 10.85 -13.70 4.54
N LEU A 131 9.99 -14.70 4.76
CA LEU A 131 8.77 -14.56 5.57
C LEU A 131 9.02 -13.93 6.95
N PRO A 132 10.06 -14.32 7.73
CA PRO A 132 10.27 -13.73 9.07
C PRO A 132 10.51 -12.22 9.09
N THR A 133 10.89 -11.64 7.95
CA THR A 133 11.13 -10.20 7.80
C THR A 133 10.13 -9.54 6.84
N THR A 134 9.01 -10.21 6.58
CA THR A 134 7.97 -9.76 5.65
C THR A 134 6.71 -9.34 6.42
N ILE A 135 6.04 -8.30 5.93
CA ILE A 135 4.64 -8.01 6.24
C ILE A 135 3.80 -8.45 5.04
N GLU A 136 2.83 -9.34 5.24
CA GLU A 136 1.78 -9.54 4.25
C GLU A 136 0.72 -8.46 4.38
N LEU A 137 0.40 -7.81 3.26
CA LEU A 137 -0.62 -6.77 3.12
C LEU A 137 -1.81 -7.30 2.33
N GLY A 138 -3.01 -6.98 2.78
CA GLY A 138 -4.24 -7.36 2.08
C GLY A 138 -5.38 -6.38 2.31
N ARG A 139 -6.51 -6.63 1.63
CA ARG A 139 -7.74 -5.86 1.82
C ARG A 139 -7.53 -4.34 1.81
N SER A 140 -6.66 -3.87 0.91
CA SER A 140 -6.48 -2.43 0.68
C SER A 140 -7.77 -1.81 0.17
N PHE A 141 -8.30 -0.83 0.85
CA PHE A 141 -9.49 -0.11 0.41
C PHE A 141 -9.40 1.38 0.73
N VAL A 142 -10.09 2.16 -0.08
CA VAL A 142 -10.47 3.54 0.20
C VAL A 142 -11.99 3.57 0.22
N THR A 143 -12.57 4.20 1.21
CA THR A 143 -14.03 4.35 1.34
C THR A 143 -14.60 4.98 0.06
N LEU A 144 -15.69 4.42 -0.46
CA LEU A 144 -16.18 4.69 -1.83
C LEU A 144 -16.39 6.18 -2.10
N GLU A 145 -16.89 6.92 -1.13
CA GLU A 145 -17.14 8.36 -1.21
C GLU A 145 -15.86 9.16 -1.47
N TYR A 146 -14.71 8.64 -1.03
CA TYR A 146 -13.39 9.27 -1.18
C TYR A 146 -12.64 8.82 -2.44
N GLN A 147 -13.19 7.88 -3.21
CA GLN A 147 -12.60 7.42 -4.48
C GLN A 147 -12.91 8.35 -5.67
N SER A 148 -13.90 9.22 -5.54
CA SER A 148 -14.33 10.08 -6.64
C SER A 148 -13.62 11.43 -6.64
N THR A 149 -13.49 12.04 -7.83
CA THR A 149 -13.01 13.42 -7.99
C THR A 149 -13.91 14.45 -7.30
N ARG A 150 -15.17 14.08 -7.01
CA ARG A 150 -16.13 14.92 -6.30
C ARG A 150 -15.80 15.07 -4.81
N ALA A 151 -15.01 14.14 -4.25
CA ALA A 151 -14.54 14.22 -2.86
C ALA A 151 -13.52 15.36 -2.62
N GLY A 152 -13.08 16.05 -3.69
CA GLY A 152 -12.15 17.17 -3.60
C GLY A 152 -10.80 16.78 -2.98
N SER A 153 -10.25 17.67 -2.14
CA SER A 153 -8.96 17.43 -1.49
C SER A 153 -8.96 16.25 -0.51
N LYS A 154 -10.11 15.91 0.07
CA LYS A 154 -10.23 14.78 1.03
C LYS A 154 -9.95 13.43 0.34
N GLY A 155 -10.51 13.19 -0.84
CA GLY A 155 -10.24 11.98 -1.61
C GLY A 155 -8.81 11.92 -2.16
N LEU A 156 -8.23 13.10 -2.45
CA LEU A 156 -6.88 13.23 -3.01
C LEU A 156 -5.81 12.63 -2.11
N PHE A 157 -5.98 12.72 -0.80
CA PHE A 157 -4.98 12.32 0.17
C PHE A 157 -5.26 10.95 0.82
N ALA A 158 -6.42 10.32 0.58
CA ALA A 158 -6.76 9.07 1.24
C ALA A 158 -5.70 7.96 0.99
N LEU A 159 -5.31 7.76 -0.28
CA LEU A 159 -4.27 6.79 -0.62
C LEU A 159 -2.89 7.22 -0.10
N ASP A 160 -2.56 8.51 -0.14
CA ASP A 160 -1.31 9.06 0.37
C ASP A 160 -1.18 8.83 1.88
N ASN A 161 -2.27 9.02 2.61
CA ASN A 161 -2.32 8.78 4.05
C ASN A 161 -2.16 7.29 4.42
N LEU A 162 -2.68 6.38 3.59
CA LEU A 162 -2.44 4.95 3.75
C LEU A 162 -0.95 4.61 3.62
N TRP A 163 -0.25 5.24 2.67
CA TRP A 163 1.20 5.09 2.52
C TRP A 163 1.98 5.66 3.71
N ASP A 164 1.51 6.74 4.34
CA ASP A 164 2.10 7.25 5.58
C ASP A 164 2.03 6.20 6.70
N GLY A 165 0.93 5.45 6.77
CA GLY A 165 0.77 4.34 7.71
C GLY A 165 1.74 3.18 7.43
N LEU A 166 1.83 2.74 6.18
CA LEU A 166 2.77 1.67 5.80
C LEU A 166 4.23 2.08 6.04
N GLY A 167 4.57 3.35 5.74
CA GLY A 167 5.89 3.89 6.04
C GLY A 167 6.20 3.88 7.54
N ALA A 168 5.23 4.25 8.39
CA ALA A 168 5.38 4.20 9.84
C ALA A 168 5.60 2.77 10.36
N LEU A 169 4.93 1.76 9.77
CA LEU A 169 5.16 0.35 10.15
C LEU A 169 6.64 -0.05 9.99
N THR A 170 7.32 0.42 8.94
CA THR A 170 8.74 0.09 8.73
C THR A 170 9.66 0.75 9.76
N VAL A 171 9.24 1.86 10.35
CA VAL A 171 10.01 2.56 11.40
C VAL A 171 9.80 1.90 12.77
N VAL A 172 8.54 1.58 13.13
CA VAL A 172 8.24 0.94 14.43
C VAL A 172 8.59 -0.55 14.44
N MET A 173 8.79 -1.15 13.27
CA MET A 173 9.19 -2.55 13.09
C MET A 173 10.47 -2.64 12.24
N PRO A 174 11.64 -2.28 12.77
CA PRO A 174 12.88 -2.13 11.98
C PRO A 174 13.41 -3.43 11.39
N ASN A 175 12.91 -4.58 11.83
CA ASN A 175 13.26 -5.89 11.26
C ASN A 175 12.51 -6.21 9.96
N VAL A 176 11.50 -5.43 9.61
CA VAL A 176 10.74 -5.60 8.36
C VAL A 176 11.56 -5.13 7.17
N LYS A 177 11.78 -6.05 6.24
CA LYS A 177 12.53 -5.81 5.01
C LYS A 177 11.66 -5.86 3.76
N TYR A 178 10.51 -6.53 3.84
CA TYR A 178 9.67 -6.77 2.68
C TYR A 178 8.20 -6.50 2.96
N PHE A 179 7.53 -5.96 1.96
CA PHE A 179 6.08 -5.98 1.84
C PHE A 179 5.70 -7.02 0.80
N PHE A 180 4.88 -7.97 1.17
CA PHE A 180 4.26 -8.94 0.28
C PHE A 180 2.75 -8.70 0.21
N GLY A 181 2.17 -8.90 -0.95
CA GLY A 181 0.74 -8.77 -1.15
C GLY A 181 0.35 -9.07 -2.58
N LYS A 182 -0.85 -8.68 -2.94
CA LYS A 182 -1.39 -8.91 -4.27
C LYS A 182 -2.04 -7.64 -4.82
N VAL A 183 -1.90 -7.45 -6.12
CA VAL A 183 -2.61 -6.41 -6.85
C VAL A 183 -3.71 -7.03 -7.69
N THR A 184 -4.90 -6.45 -7.59
CA THR A 184 -6.12 -6.97 -8.20
C THR A 184 -6.38 -6.30 -9.55
N MET A 185 -6.68 -7.11 -10.58
CA MET A 185 -7.35 -6.67 -11.79
C MET A 185 -8.75 -7.30 -11.87
N TYR A 186 -9.71 -6.51 -12.27
CA TYR A 186 -11.11 -6.93 -12.30
C TYR A 186 -11.47 -7.56 -13.65
N PRO A 187 -12.37 -8.56 -13.69
CA PRO A 187 -12.79 -9.24 -14.92
C PRO A 187 -13.36 -8.30 -15.99
N SER A 188 -13.84 -7.13 -15.60
CA SER A 188 -14.33 -6.08 -16.50
C SER A 188 -13.24 -5.35 -17.28
N TYR A 189 -11.96 -5.52 -16.92
CA TYR A 189 -10.86 -4.90 -17.63
C TYR A 189 -10.63 -5.56 -19.00
N HIS A 190 -10.16 -4.79 -19.99
CA HIS A 190 -9.94 -5.28 -21.36
C HIS A 190 -8.93 -6.43 -21.40
N ARG A 191 -9.32 -7.60 -21.95
CA ARG A 191 -8.51 -8.84 -21.89
C ARG A 191 -7.12 -8.71 -22.49
N GLN A 192 -7.03 -8.20 -23.72
CA GLN A 192 -5.73 -7.96 -24.34
C GLN A 192 -4.90 -6.93 -23.57
N GLY A 193 -5.55 -5.90 -23.00
CA GLY A 193 -4.88 -4.92 -22.14
C GLY A 193 -4.33 -5.56 -20.87
N ARG A 194 -5.10 -6.46 -20.24
CA ARG A 194 -4.69 -7.29 -19.11
C ARG A 194 -3.44 -8.09 -19.46
N ASP A 195 -3.46 -8.81 -20.57
CA ASP A 195 -2.35 -9.66 -21.01
C ASP A 195 -1.08 -8.86 -21.29
N MET A 196 -1.21 -7.69 -21.90
CA MET A 196 -0.09 -6.76 -22.07
C MET A 196 0.54 -6.34 -20.75
N ILE A 197 -0.28 -6.05 -19.72
CA ILE A 197 0.20 -5.69 -18.39
C ILE A 197 0.91 -6.88 -17.74
N LEU A 198 0.31 -8.06 -17.77
CA LEU A 198 0.89 -9.26 -17.15
C LEU A 198 2.20 -9.67 -17.82
N TYR A 199 2.26 -9.63 -19.16
CA TYR A 199 3.50 -9.90 -19.90
C TYR A 199 4.59 -8.89 -19.55
N PHE A 200 4.26 -7.60 -19.51
CA PHE A 200 5.18 -6.54 -19.11
C PHE A 200 5.72 -6.75 -17.69
N LEU A 201 4.84 -7.06 -16.73
CA LEU A 201 5.23 -7.35 -15.36
C LEU A 201 6.13 -8.59 -15.28
N LYS A 202 5.79 -9.68 -15.99
CA LYS A 202 6.60 -10.90 -16.05
C LYS A 202 7.99 -10.63 -16.63
N LYS A 203 8.07 -9.81 -17.69
CA LYS A 203 9.33 -9.47 -18.36
C LYS A 203 10.27 -8.66 -17.45
N HIS A 204 9.76 -7.64 -16.79
CA HIS A 204 10.58 -6.66 -16.06
C HIS A 204 10.74 -6.96 -14.57
N PHE A 205 9.79 -7.69 -13.97
CA PHE A 205 9.72 -7.94 -12.54
C PHE A 205 9.56 -9.42 -12.18
N GLY A 206 9.48 -10.32 -13.16
CA GLY A 206 9.27 -11.74 -12.91
C GLY A 206 10.28 -12.33 -11.95
N ASP A 207 9.80 -13.06 -10.96
CA ASP A 207 10.64 -13.77 -10.00
C ASP A 207 11.43 -14.87 -10.70
N LYS A 208 12.75 -14.86 -10.52
CA LYS A 208 13.67 -15.85 -11.10
C LYS A 208 14.06 -16.94 -10.11
N ASP A 209 13.72 -16.73 -8.85
CA ASP A 209 14.13 -17.61 -7.75
C ASP A 209 13.08 -18.67 -7.40
N GLY A 210 11.86 -18.57 -7.97
CA GLY A 210 10.76 -19.48 -7.65
C GLY A 210 10.30 -19.37 -6.20
N LEU A 211 10.35 -18.16 -5.63
CA LEU A 211 10.03 -17.96 -4.22
C LEU A 211 8.55 -18.22 -3.92
N ILE A 212 7.68 -17.75 -4.79
CA ILE A 212 6.22 -17.90 -4.68
C ILE A 212 5.68 -18.20 -6.08
N THR A 213 4.73 -19.13 -6.17
CA THR A 213 4.12 -19.51 -7.45
C THR A 213 2.61 -19.65 -7.31
N PRO A 214 1.80 -19.23 -8.30
CA PRO A 214 0.37 -19.48 -8.29
C PRO A 214 0.08 -20.99 -8.29
N MET A 215 -0.88 -21.44 -7.48
CA MET A 215 -1.34 -22.84 -7.52
C MET A 215 -1.99 -23.17 -8.86
N LYS A 216 -2.76 -22.24 -9.39
CA LYS A 216 -3.39 -22.29 -10.71
C LYS A 216 -3.06 -21.00 -11.45
N PRO A 217 -1.98 -20.97 -12.24
CA PRO A 217 -1.59 -19.80 -12.99
C PRO A 217 -2.70 -19.37 -13.95
N LEU A 218 -2.94 -18.06 -14.01
CA LEU A 218 -3.82 -17.47 -15.02
C LEU A 218 -3.17 -17.58 -16.38
N GLU A 219 -3.89 -18.16 -17.34
CA GLU A 219 -3.45 -18.22 -18.73
C GLU A 219 -3.79 -16.91 -19.45
N MET A 220 -2.83 -16.42 -20.23
CA MET A 220 -3.06 -15.27 -21.12
C MET A 220 -3.82 -15.74 -22.37
N GLU A 221 -4.76 -14.91 -22.81
CA GLU A 221 -5.54 -15.15 -24.03
C GLU A 221 -4.81 -14.69 -25.29
N THR A 222 -3.90 -13.71 -25.14
CA THR A 222 -3.07 -13.17 -26.22
C THR A 222 -1.82 -14.01 -26.41
N ASP A 223 -1.46 -14.31 -27.66
CA ASP A 223 -0.27 -15.10 -27.98
C ASP A 223 1.01 -14.43 -27.41
N GLU A 224 1.80 -15.21 -26.68
CA GLU A 224 3.05 -14.74 -26.07
C GLU A 224 4.05 -14.25 -27.13
N ALA A 225 4.08 -14.84 -28.34
CA ALA A 225 4.93 -14.38 -29.42
C ALA A 225 4.47 -13.01 -29.98
N GLU A 226 3.17 -12.70 -29.95
CA GLU A 226 2.66 -11.37 -30.27
C GLU A 226 3.09 -10.36 -29.22
N LEU A 227 2.91 -10.67 -27.93
CA LEU A 227 3.32 -9.81 -26.83
C LEU A 227 4.85 -9.56 -26.84
N ALA A 228 5.65 -10.58 -27.15
CA ALA A 228 7.10 -10.43 -27.28
C ALA A 228 7.51 -9.48 -28.41
N ARG A 229 6.75 -9.45 -29.51
CA ARG A 229 6.98 -8.48 -30.61
C ARG A 229 6.61 -7.06 -30.20
N ILE A 230 5.56 -6.88 -29.43
CA ILE A 230 5.14 -5.57 -28.91
C ILE A 230 6.19 -5.04 -27.93
N PHE A 231 6.60 -5.86 -26.96
CA PHE A 231 7.56 -5.49 -25.91
C PHE A 231 8.97 -5.99 -26.25
N CYS A 232 9.54 -5.50 -27.34
CA CYS A 232 10.85 -5.94 -27.84
C CYS A 232 12.03 -5.07 -27.38
N LYS A 233 11.80 -4.07 -26.50
CA LYS A 233 12.86 -3.20 -26.01
C LYS A 233 13.57 -3.81 -24.80
N ASP A 234 14.85 -3.44 -24.60
CA ASP A 234 15.63 -3.91 -23.46
C ASP A 234 15.44 -3.04 -22.20
N SER A 235 14.86 -1.86 -22.36
CA SER A 235 14.67 -0.93 -21.25
C SER A 235 13.23 -0.91 -20.75
N PHE A 236 13.08 -0.93 -19.42
CA PHE A 236 11.79 -0.74 -18.74
C PHE A 236 11.08 0.53 -19.24
N LYS A 237 11.81 1.64 -19.35
CA LYS A 237 11.24 2.94 -19.73
C LYS A 237 10.62 2.91 -21.13
N ASP A 238 11.25 2.24 -22.08
CA ASP A 238 10.76 2.19 -23.44
C ASP A 238 9.58 1.24 -23.58
N ASP A 239 9.66 0.05 -22.97
CA ASP A 239 8.53 -0.88 -22.93
C ASP A 239 7.34 -0.29 -22.15
N TYR A 240 7.58 0.46 -21.07
CA TYR A 240 6.50 1.15 -20.34
C TYR A 240 5.80 2.21 -21.21
N ARG A 241 6.56 2.92 -22.04
CA ARG A 241 5.97 3.89 -23.00
C ARG A 241 5.09 3.18 -24.03
N ILE A 242 5.54 2.01 -24.53
CA ILE A 242 4.77 1.16 -25.43
C ILE A 242 3.52 0.67 -24.73
N LEU A 243 3.63 0.06 -23.53
CA LEU A 243 2.49 -0.41 -22.75
C LEU A 243 1.42 0.68 -22.60
N ASN A 244 1.83 1.85 -22.15
CA ASN A 244 0.91 2.97 -21.93
C ASN A 244 0.22 3.41 -23.23
N GLY A 245 0.96 3.40 -24.35
CA GLY A 245 0.42 3.71 -25.67
C GLY A 245 -0.60 2.68 -26.16
N GLU A 246 -0.28 1.40 -26.07
CA GLU A 246 -1.16 0.31 -26.51
C GLU A 246 -2.44 0.23 -25.65
N ILE A 247 -2.33 0.34 -24.33
CA ILE A 247 -3.49 0.37 -23.43
C ILE A 247 -4.43 1.53 -23.74
N ARG A 248 -3.88 2.72 -24.05
CA ARG A 248 -4.68 3.89 -24.43
C ARG A 248 -5.39 3.72 -25.78
N LYS A 249 -4.79 3.03 -26.73
CA LYS A 249 -5.45 2.70 -28.02
C LYS A 249 -6.69 1.82 -27.80
N LEU A 250 -6.70 0.99 -26.76
CA LEU A 250 -7.85 0.18 -26.36
C LEU A 250 -8.93 0.99 -25.61
N GLY A 251 -8.70 2.29 -25.36
CA GLY A 251 -9.62 3.13 -24.59
C GLY A 251 -9.50 2.99 -23.07
N PHE A 252 -8.43 2.35 -22.59
CA PHE A 252 -8.21 2.10 -21.15
C PHE A 252 -6.96 2.83 -20.65
N ASN A 253 -6.74 2.73 -19.34
CA ASN A 253 -5.48 3.13 -18.70
C ASN A 253 -4.96 1.95 -17.90
N ILE A 254 -3.64 1.93 -17.67
CA ILE A 254 -3.05 0.98 -16.71
C ILE A 254 -3.72 1.20 -15.35
N PRO A 255 -4.22 0.15 -14.67
CA PRO A 255 -4.85 0.29 -13.37
C PRO A 255 -3.92 1.05 -12.41
N PRO A 256 -4.43 2.05 -11.67
CA PRO A 256 -3.59 2.96 -10.89
C PRO A 256 -2.73 2.26 -9.85
N LEU A 257 -3.27 1.24 -9.19
CA LEU A 257 -2.53 0.50 -8.18
C LEU A 257 -1.37 -0.29 -8.80
N VAL A 258 -1.59 -0.93 -9.97
CA VAL A 258 -0.52 -1.57 -10.75
C VAL A 258 0.57 -0.56 -11.09
N ASN A 259 0.15 0.62 -11.59
CA ASN A 259 1.09 1.68 -11.95
C ASN A 259 1.85 2.24 -10.73
N ALA A 260 1.17 2.37 -9.59
CA ALA A 260 1.78 2.83 -8.34
C ALA A 260 2.89 1.86 -7.87
N TYR A 261 2.62 0.54 -7.90
CA TYR A 261 3.62 -0.45 -7.50
C TYR A 261 4.80 -0.53 -8.45
N MET A 262 4.59 -0.48 -9.78
CA MET A 262 5.69 -0.40 -10.75
C MET A 262 6.58 0.84 -10.56
N SER A 263 6.01 1.91 -10.01
CA SER A 263 6.70 3.18 -9.76
C SER A 263 7.25 3.30 -8.34
N LEU A 264 7.09 2.26 -7.51
CA LEU A 264 7.52 2.28 -6.12
C LEU A 264 8.94 1.78 -5.93
N SER A 265 9.27 0.66 -6.58
CA SER A 265 10.59 0.03 -6.49
C SER A 265 10.98 -0.58 -7.84
N PRO A 266 12.20 -0.33 -8.32
CA PRO A 266 12.71 -0.94 -9.55
C PRO A 266 13.00 -2.43 -9.41
N THR A 267 13.08 -2.94 -8.19
CA THR A 267 13.38 -4.33 -7.84
C THR A 267 12.18 -5.09 -7.31
N MET A 268 10.97 -4.55 -7.50
CA MET A 268 9.73 -5.26 -7.22
C MET A 268 9.79 -6.65 -7.87
N ARG A 269 9.29 -7.69 -7.17
CA ARG A 269 9.16 -9.04 -7.74
C ARG A 269 7.69 -9.35 -8.00
N MET A 270 7.41 -9.97 -9.15
CA MET A 270 6.10 -10.44 -9.56
C MET A 270 6.10 -11.96 -9.60
N PHE A 271 5.13 -12.59 -8.92
CA PHE A 271 5.06 -14.05 -8.73
C PHE A 271 4.03 -14.76 -9.61
N GLY A 272 3.47 -14.06 -10.57
CA GLY A 272 2.39 -14.58 -11.40
C GLY A 272 1.01 -14.20 -10.86
N THR A 273 -0.01 -14.63 -11.58
CA THR A 273 -1.41 -14.25 -11.35
C THR A 273 -2.27 -15.49 -11.17
N ALA A 274 -3.21 -15.46 -10.24
CA ALA A 274 -4.24 -16.47 -10.02
C ALA A 274 -5.63 -15.82 -9.98
N ILE A 275 -6.69 -16.61 -10.20
CA ILE A 275 -8.08 -16.17 -10.06
C ILE A 275 -8.52 -16.42 -8.62
N ASN A 276 -9.10 -15.39 -7.99
CA ASN A 276 -9.69 -15.50 -6.66
C ASN A 276 -11.20 -15.74 -6.77
N TYR A 277 -11.59 -17.01 -6.83
CA TYR A 277 -13.00 -17.42 -6.96
C TYR A 277 -13.85 -17.04 -5.74
N GLY A 278 -13.26 -16.89 -4.57
CA GLY A 278 -13.95 -16.47 -3.35
C GLY A 278 -14.17 -14.96 -3.23
N PHE A 279 -13.74 -14.17 -4.26
CA PHE A 279 -13.77 -12.71 -4.20
C PHE A 279 -14.24 -12.07 -5.51
N GLY A 280 -15.22 -12.66 -6.18
CA GLY A 280 -15.78 -12.14 -7.45
C GLY A 280 -14.93 -12.44 -8.67
N ASP A 281 -14.22 -13.58 -8.67
CA ASP A 281 -13.39 -14.05 -9.78
C ASP A 281 -12.32 -13.06 -10.25
N VAL A 282 -11.85 -12.20 -9.34
CA VAL A 282 -10.83 -11.22 -9.64
C VAL A 282 -9.48 -11.88 -9.90
N GLU A 283 -8.68 -11.25 -10.73
CA GLU A 283 -7.34 -11.70 -11.12
C GLU A 283 -6.30 -11.05 -10.21
N GLU A 284 -5.63 -11.83 -9.38
CA GLU A 284 -4.70 -11.34 -8.37
C GLU A 284 -3.26 -11.72 -8.66
N THR A 285 -2.42 -10.72 -8.82
CA THR A 285 -0.99 -10.86 -9.09
C THR A 285 -0.21 -10.67 -7.79
N GLY A 286 0.56 -11.71 -7.39
CA GLY A 286 1.44 -11.64 -6.22
C GLY A 286 2.65 -10.74 -6.47
N ILE A 287 2.96 -9.85 -5.52
CA ILE A 287 4.10 -8.93 -5.59
C ILE A 287 4.85 -8.87 -4.26
N LEU A 288 6.17 -8.67 -4.34
CA LEU A 288 7.05 -8.42 -3.19
C LEU A 288 7.87 -7.15 -3.45
N ILE A 289 7.95 -6.30 -2.44
CA ILE A 289 8.72 -5.05 -2.49
C ILE A 289 9.72 -5.05 -1.34
N ALA A 290 11.00 -4.87 -1.66
CA ALA A 290 12.02 -4.63 -0.66
C ALA A 290 11.95 -3.17 -0.16
N VAL A 291 11.82 -2.98 1.14
CA VAL A 291 11.63 -1.67 1.78
C VAL A 291 12.82 -0.74 1.50
N ASP A 292 14.04 -1.29 1.60
CA ASP A 292 15.27 -0.51 1.39
C ASP A 292 15.48 -0.09 -0.08
N GLU A 293 14.75 -0.72 -1.01
CA GLU A 293 14.84 -0.46 -2.46
C GLU A 293 13.64 0.37 -2.97
N ILE A 294 12.82 0.89 -2.06
CA ILE A 294 11.81 1.88 -2.39
C ILE A 294 12.50 3.17 -2.85
N LEU A 295 12.02 3.75 -3.95
CA LEU A 295 12.57 4.99 -4.51
C LEU A 295 12.66 6.09 -3.44
N GLU A 296 13.78 6.79 -3.40
CA GLU A 296 14.12 7.78 -2.37
C GLU A 296 13.02 8.84 -2.18
N GLU A 297 12.43 9.36 -3.27
CA GLU A 297 11.33 10.32 -3.21
C GLU A 297 10.14 9.79 -2.38
N LYS A 298 9.81 8.51 -2.52
CA LYS A 298 8.72 7.85 -1.78
C LYS A 298 9.11 7.58 -0.34
N ARG A 299 10.33 7.12 -0.13
CA ARG A 299 10.88 6.87 1.20
C ARG A 299 10.95 8.14 2.03
N MET A 300 11.48 9.23 1.48
CA MET A 300 11.52 10.54 2.15
C MET A 300 10.12 11.04 2.52
N ARG A 301 9.14 10.82 1.63
CA ARG A 301 7.79 11.32 1.84
C ARG A 301 7.04 10.55 2.93
N HIS A 302 7.12 9.24 2.98
CA HIS A 302 6.26 8.40 3.81
C HIS A 302 6.96 7.76 5.00
N ILE A 303 8.28 7.51 4.92
CA ILE A 303 9.05 6.85 5.97
C ILE A 303 9.80 7.91 6.80
N GLU A 304 10.68 8.69 6.17
CA GLU A 304 11.53 9.64 6.89
C GLU A 304 10.75 10.81 7.50
N SER A 305 9.60 11.17 6.93
CA SER A 305 8.71 12.17 7.51
C SER A 305 8.21 11.79 8.89
N PHE A 306 8.02 10.51 9.17
CA PHE A 306 7.62 10.02 10.48
C PHE A 306 8.73 10.19 11.51
N VAL A 307 9.96 9.82 11.15
CA VAL A 307 11.14 9.95 12.03
C VAL A 307 11.43 11.41 12.39
N LYS A 308 11.22 12.36 11.45
CA LYS A 308 11.52 13.78 11.65
C LYS A 308 10.48 14.54 12.47
N ASN A 309 9.23 14.11 12.42
CA ASN A 309 8.13 14.86 13.02
C ASN A 309 7.76 14.41 14.43
N ASP A 310 8.23 13.26 14.90
CA ASP A 310 7.80 12.67 16.17
C ASP A 310 8.95 12.16 17.06
N PRO A 311 9.71 13.03 17.73
CA PRO A 311 10.58 12.59 18.82
C PRO A 311 9.80 12.14 20.06
N GLU A 312 8.55 12.58 20.27
CA GLU A 312 7.73 12.32 21.46
C GLU A 312 6.62 11.28 21.26
N ASP A 313 6.12 11.06 20.03
CA ASP A 313 5.10 10.02 19.75
C ASP A 313 5.64 8.58 19.73
N CYS A 314 6.93 8.39 19.91
CA CYS A 314 7.56 7.06 20.04
C CYS A 314 7.25 6.33 21.36
N GLN A 315 6.31 6.80 22.20
CA GLN A 315 5.97 6.15 23.46
C GLN A 315 4.91 5.04 23.37
N ILE A 316 4.43 4.69 22.19
CA ILE A 316 3.43 3.62 22.03
C ILE A 316 4.11 2.25 21.88
N THR A 317 4.82 1.79 22.91
CA THR A 317 5.38 0.42 22.91
C THR A 317 5.17 -0.34 24.20
N SER A 318 4.21 0.01 25.05
CA SER A 318 3.98 -0.73 26.30
C SER A 318 2.93 -1.85 26.22
N GLY A 319 2.36 -2.15 25.07
CA GLY A 319 1.38 -3.23 24.88
C GLY A 319 1.83 -4.39 24.00
N VAL A 320 2.95 -4.28 23.30
CA VAL A 320 3.50 -5.36 22.45
C VAL A 320 4.85 -5.76 23.01
N ASN A 321 4.88 -6.86 23.76
CA ASN A 321 6.04 -7.55 24.33
C ASN A 321 7.32 -6.72 24.49
N LYS A 322 7.66 -6.47 25.76
CA LYS A 322 8.95 -5.93 26.21
C LYS A 322 10.11 -6.61 25.49
N VAL A 323 10.63 -6.03 24.45
CA VAL A 323 12.05 -6.06 24.05
C VAL A 323 12.20 -5.08 22.89
N PHE A 324 12.64 -3.85 23.18
CA PHE A 324 13.48 -3.06 22.26
C PHE A 324 13.64 -1.65 22.83
N THR A 325 14.76 -1.43 23.50
CA THR A 325 15.32 -0.08 23.68
C THR A 325 16.08 0.30 22.41
N PRO A 326 15.76 1.38 21.72
CA PRO A 326 16.61 1.87 20.66
C PRO A 326 17.91 2.40 21.26
N LYS A 327 19.05 1.80 20.90
CA LYS A 327 20.36 2.44 21.12
C LYS A 327 20.42 3.64 20.16
N VAL A 328 20.26 4.83 20.72
CA VAL A 328 20.63 6.08 20.05
C VAL A 328 22.14 6.01 19.80
N VAL A 329 22.53 5.80 18.57
CA VAL A 329 23.91 6.04 18.14
C VAL A 329 24.04 7.54 17.90
N THR A 330 24.49 8.26 18.92
CA THR A 330 24.98 9.63 18.78
C THR A 330 26.25 9.59 17.97
N LEU A 331 26.20 9.96 16.71
CA LEU A 331 27.38 10.36 15.96
C LEU A 331 27.81 11.73 16.47
N GLN A 332 28.81 11.75 17.39
CA GLN A 332 29.60 12.91 17.66
C GLN A 332 30.50 13.11 16.44
N GLU A 333 30.17 14.05 15.59
CA GLU A 333 31.14 14.61 14.63
C GLU A 333 32.04 15.61 15.36
N ASP A 334 33.30 15.20 15.54
CA ASP A 334 34.41 16.07 15.83
C ASP A 334 34.65 17.00 14.62
N CYS A 335 34.18 18.23 14.71
CA CYS A 335 34.62 19.32 13.85
C CYS A 335 35.68 20.15 14.54
N SER A 336 36.92 19.69 14.48
CA SER A 336 38.07 20.54 14.69
C SER A 336 38.93 20.60 13.40
N HIS A 337 39.14 21.81 12.94
CA HIS A 337 40.01 22.31 11.86
C HIS A 337 39.31 22.51 10.49
N LEU A 338 38.97 23.81 10.24
CA LEU A 338 39.57 24.54 9.09
C LEU A 338 39.12 26.03 9.08
N PHE A 339 40.12 26.84 9.33
CA PHE A 339 40.44 28.22 8.87
C PHE A 339 39.32 29.28 8.72
N CYS A 340 39.42 30.24 9.63
CA CYS A 340 38.94 31.64 9.45
C CYS A 340 39.70 32.32 8.29
N TYR A 341 38.96 32.97 7.40
CA TYR A 341 39.44 34.15 6.68
C TYR A 341 38.43 35.28 6.92
N LYS A 342 38.91 36.34 7.61
CA LYS A 342 38.22 37.61 7.76
C LYS A 342 38.57 38.48 6.58
N ASP A 343 37.59 39.14 5.99
CA ASP A 343 37.82 40.43 5.31
C ASP A 343 36.66 41.39 5.60
N PRO A 344 36.98 42.65 6.00
CA PRO A 344 35.97 43.60 6.44
C PRO A 344 35.68 44.62 5.37
N GLY A 345 34.40 44.85 5.10
CA GLY A 345 33.96 46.06 4.44
C GLY A 345 33.04 45.89 3.25
N GLN A 346 31.78 46.08 3.46
CA GLN A 346 30.96 47.02 2.67
C GLN A 346 29.50 47.09 3.15
N ARG A 347 29.01 48.34 3.01
CA ARG A 347 27.81 48.92 3.58
C ARG A 347 26.46 48.45 2.99
N HIS A 348 25.43 48.59 3.78
CA HIS A 348 24.01 48.58 3.47
C HIS A 348 23.59 48.87 2.02
N ARG A 349 22.77 47.97 1.46
CA ARG A 349 21.68 48.35 0.54
C ARG A 349 20.46 47.48 0.75
N SER A 350 19.30 48.12 0.75
CA SER A 350 17.96 47.72 0.94
C SER A 350 17.50 46.55 0.03
N CYS A 351 16.76 45.61 0.60
CA CYS A 351 16.11 44.51 -0.09
C CYS A 351 14.75 44.95 -0.68
N PRO A 352 14.45 44.75 -1.94
CA PRO A 352 13.12 44.96 -2.49
C PRO A 352 12.21 43.75 -2.19
N LYS A 353 10.99 44.05 -1.80
CA LYS A 353 9.87 43.12 -1.62
C LYS A 353 9.57 42.37 -2.93
N TYR A 354 9.73 41.07 -2.97
CA TYR A 354 9.19 40.24 -4.05
C TYR A 354 7.88 39.61 -3.61
N ASN A 355 6.78 40.16 -4.16
CA ASN A 355 5.52 39.48 -4.29
C ASN A 355 5.71 38.33 -5.31
N ARG A 356 5.69 37.08 -4.89
CA ARG A 356 5.50 35.94 -5.78
C ARG A 356 4.29 35.16 -5.32
N ALA A 357 3.34 35.02 -6.24
CA ALA A 357 2.22 34.09 -6.15
C ALA A 357 2.73 32.65 -5.93
N PRO A 358 1.96 31.77 -5.25
CA PRO A 358 2.38 30.40 -5.01
C PRO A 358 2.55 29.65 -6.33
N PRO A 359 3.54 28.75 -6.45
CA PRO A 359 3.76 28.00 -7.67
C PRO A 359 2.57 27.09 -7.97
N VAL A 360 2.08 27.17 -9.19
CA VAL A 360 1.06 26.28 -9.76
C VAL A 360 1.59 24.85 -9.68
N LEU A 361 0.92 24.00 -8.91
CA LEU A 361 1.20 22.57 -8.83
C LEU A 361 1.23 21.96 -10.24
N SER A 362 2.32 21.32 -10.58
CA SER A 362 2.53 20.72 -11.88
C SER A 362 1.43 19.70 -12.19
N ARG A 363 0.93 19.69 -13.42
CA ARG A 363 -0.10 18.78 -13.96
C ARG A 363 0.21 17.27 -13.77
N ARG A 364 1.39 16.89 -13.31
CA ARG A 364 1.79 15.49 -13.04
C ARG A 364 1.19 14.90 -11.76
N VAL A 365 0.78 15.73 -10.79
CA VAL A 365 0.17 15.24 -9.54
C VAL A 365 -1.32 14.94 -9.73
N GLN A 366 -1.99 15.54 -10.69
CA GLN A 366 -3.40 15.28 -11.00
C GLN A 366 -3.67 13.92 -11.64
N ALA A 367 -2.67 13.29 -12.27
CA ALA A 367 -2.86 12.01 -12.97
C ALA A 367 -2.94 10.77 -12.06
N LEU A 368 -2.54 10.88 -10.80
CA LEU A 368 -2.49 9.73 -9.86
C LEU A 368 -3.84 9.37 -9.21
N LEU A 369 -4.85 10.21 -9.36
CA LEU A 369 -6.13 10.08 -8.64
C LEU A 369 -7.32 9.65 -9.49
N TYR A 370 -7.15 9.56 -10.80
CA TYR A 370 -8.29 9.36 -11.71
C TYR A 370 -8.83 7.92 -11.78
N TYR A 371 -8.24 6.91 -11.05
CA TYR A 371 -8.45 5.54 -11.48
C TYR A 371 -8.51 4.49 -10.37
N ILE A 372 -9.34 4.68 -9.37
CA ILE A 372 -9.63 3.55 -8.44
C ILE A 372 -10.89 2.79 -8.87
N VAL A 373 -11.76 3.38 -9.67
CA VAL A 373 -12.95 2.70 -10.23
C VAL A 373 -13.23 3.21 -11.64
N PRO A 374 -13.54 2.35 -12.63
CA PRO A 374 -14.07 2.80 -13.90
C PRO A 374 -15.48 3.35 -13.68
N ILE A 375 -15.63 4.68 -13.80
CA ILE A 375 -16.95 5.29 -13.87
C ILE A 375 -17.55 4.90 -15.22
N ARG A 376 -18.59 4.06 -15.21
CA ARG A 376 -19.49 3.92 -16.36
C ARG A 376 -20.18 5.29 -16.55
N GLY A 377 -19.91 5.93 -17.69
CA GLY A 377 -20.71 7.02 -18.23
C GLY A 377 -22.08 6.52 -18.69
#